data_7627c655bde9acaf33fe48d9ad5d8b39
#
_entry.id   7627c655bde9acaf33fe48d9ad5d8b39
#
_cell.length_a   1.000
_cell.length_b   1.000
_cell.length_c   1.000
_cell.angle_alpha   90.00
_cell.angle_beta   90.00
_cell.angle_gamma   90.00
#
_symmetry.space_group_name_H-M   'P 1'
#
loop_
_entity.id
_entity.type
_entity.pdbx_description
1 polymer ?
#
loop_
_entity_poly.entity_id
_entity_poly.type
_entity_poly.pdbx_seq_one_letter_code
_entity_poly.pdbx_strand_id
1 'polypeptide(L)'
;MSKVAVVFWSGTGNTGVMATNVAEGAKEAGAQADVIFVSDFSADKMDDYDAIAFGCPSMGAEQLEESEFEPMFMECEPKLKGKKIALFGSYGWGDGEWMRTWAERMEQAGAQIVGGEGLICHGTPGADAIDECESLGREVAGL
;
A
#
# COMPACT_ATOMS: atom_id res chain seq x y z
N MET A 1 15.03 -8.41 -12.62
CA MET A 1 13.92 -8.75 -11.71
C MET A 1 13.57 -7.51 -10.89
N SER A 2 12.31 -7.13 -10.87
CA SER A 2 11.91 -6.01 -10.04
C SER A 2 11.83 -6.42 -8.57
N LYS A 3 11.98 -5.44 -7.69
CA LYS A 3 11.95 -5.64 -6.25
C LYS A 3 10.89 -4.73 -5.67
N VAL A 4 9.89 -5.33 -5.01
CA VAL A 4 8.72 -4.63 -4.50
C VAL A 4 8.66 -4.74 -2.96
N ALA A 5 8.46 -3.62 -2.28
CA ALA A 5 8.15 -3.62 -0.85
C ALA A 5 6.64 -3.49 -0.68
N VAL A 6 6.05 -4.31 0.17
CA VAL A 6 4.65 -4.18 0.57
C VAL A 6 4.66 -3.77 2.04
N VAL A 7 4.44 -2.49 2.30
CA VAL A 7 4.58 -1.88 3.63
C VAL A 7 3.19 -1.59 4.18
N PHE A 8 2.87 -2.12 5.35
CA PHE A 8 1.50 -2.02 5.86
C PHE A 8 1.43 -1.86 7.38
N TRP A 9 0.26 -1.37 7.81
CA TRP A 9 -0.19 -1.41 9.21
C TRP A 9 -1.52 -2.15 9.24
N SER A 10 -1.75 -2.96 10.25
CA SER A 10 -3.00 -3.69 10.39
C SER A 10 -3.32 -3.90 11.87
N GLY A 11 -4.55 -3.56 12.28
CA GLY A 11 -5.00 -3.78 13.64
C GLY A 11 -5.85 -5.04 13.76
N THR A 12 -6.81 -5.22 12.84
CA THR A 12 -7.73 -6.36 12.84
C THR A 12 -7.24 -7.55 12.02
N GLY A 13 -6.21 -7.35 11.21
CA GLY A 13 -5.69 -8.36 10.30
C GLY A 13 -6.17 -8.23 8.86
N ASN A 14 -7.21 -7.44 8.60
CA ASN A 14 -7.77 -7.32 7.24
C ASN A 14 -6.78 -6.73 6.24
N THR A 15 -6.15 -5.60 6.58
CA THR A 15 -5.14 -5.00 5.70
C THR A 15 -3.92 -5.90 5.56
N GLY A 16 -3.58 -6.66 6.62
CA GLY A 16 -2.50 -7.64 6.57
C GLY A 16 -2.76 -8.76 5.55
N VAL A 17 -4.00 -9.23 5.48
CA VAL A 17 -4.40 -10.22 4.47
C VAL A 17 -4.25 -9.62 3.07
N MET A 18 -4.68 -8.37 2.89
CA MET A 18 -4.50 -7.68 1.62
C MET A 18 -3.02 -7.58 1.24
N ALA A 19 -2.17 -7.20 2.20
CA ALA A 19 -0.73 -7.06 1.97
C ALA A 19 -0.10 -8.37 1.49
N THR A 20 -0.45 -9.48 2.14
CA THR A 20 0.07 -10.80 1.76
C THR A 20 -0.31 -11.13 0.31
N ASN A 21 -1.53 -10.83 -0.09
CA ASN A 21 -2.00 -11.15 -1.43
C ASN A 21 -1.45 -10.20 -2.50
N VAL A 22 -1.21 -8.94 -2.16
CA VAL A 22 -0.49 -8.02 -3.06
C VAL A 22 0.91 -8.59 -3.33
N ALA A 23 1.60 -9.05 -2.29
CA ALA A 23 2.93 -9.63 -2.45
C ALA A 23 2.89 -10.92 -3.28
N GLU A 24 1.87 -11.75 -3.10
CA GLU A 24 1.72 -12.98 -3.91
C GLU A 24 1.56 -12.63 -5.39
N GLY A 25 0.76 -11.61 -5.71
CA GLY A 25 0.59 -11.17 -7.10
C GLY A 25 1.91 -10.68 -7.71
N ALA A 26 2.68 -9.92 -6.95
CA ALA A 26 3.98 -9.44 -7.40
C ALA A 26 4.94 -10.61 -7.69
N LYS A 27 4.95 -11.62 -6.83
CA LYS A 27 5.77 -12.81 -7.03
C LYS A 27 5.35 -13.58 -8.26
N GLU A 28 4.04 -13.68 -8.52
CA GLU A 28 3.53 -14.33 -9.73
C GLU A 28 4.02 -13.66 -11.00
N ALA A 29 4.24 -12.35 -10.96
CA ALA A 29 4.76 -11.57 -12.08
C ALA A 29 6.29 -11.65 -12.19
N GLY A 30 6.94 -12.39 -11.31
CA GLY A 30 8.38 -12.60 -11.35
C GLY A 30 9.20 -11.64 -10.50
N ALA A 31 8.55 -10.80 -9.69
CA ALA A 31 9.24 -9.86 -8.82
C ALA A 31 9.66 -10.52 -7.50
N GLN A 32 10.67 -9.93 -6.86
CA GLN A 32 10.94 -10.20 -5.46
C GLN A 32 10.04 -9.29 -4.66
N ALA A 33 9.26 -9.84 -3.74
CA ALA A 33 8.34 -9.04 -2.93
C ALA A 33 8.56 -9.31 -1.44
N ASP A 34 8.77 -8.23 -0.68
CA ASP A 34 8.97 -8.30 0.76
C ASP A 34 7.76 -7.68 1.45
N VAL A 35 7.12 -8.43 2.35
CA VAL A 35 6.01 -7.93 3.17
C VAL A 35 6.60 -7.40 4.47
N ILE A 36 6.44 -6.10 4.71
CA ILE A 36 7.12 -5.41 5.80
C ILE A 36 6.10 -4.68 6.66
N PHE A 37 6.04 -5.01 7.94
CA PHE A 37 5.21 -4.24 8.87
C PHE A 37 5.84 -2.86 9.08
N VAL A 38 5.00 -1.84 9.27
CA VAL A 38 5.44 -0.44 9.31
C VAL A 38 6.61 -0.17 10.25
N SER A 39 6.66 -0.87 11.38
CA SER A 39 7.73 -0.67 12.36
C SER A 39 9.12 -1.09 11.85
N ASP A 40 9.16 -1.91 10.78
CA ASP A 40 10.39 -2.40 10.19
C ASP A 40 10.80 -1.67 8.92
N PHE A 41 10.07 -0.62 8.55
CA PHE A 41 10.33 0.14 7.32
C PHE A 41 10.68 1.59 7.65
N SER A 42 11.52 2.20 6.80
CA SER A 42 11.91 3.61 6.93
C SER A 42 12.25 4.18 5.55
N ALA A 43 12.34 5.50 5.48
CA ALA A 43 12.56 6.19 4.20
C ALA A 43 13.88 5.78 3.53
N ASP A 44 14.91 5.48 4.30
CA ASP A 44 16.20 5.08 3.74
C ASP A 44 16.15 3.73 3.03
N LYS A 45 15.14 2.90 3.32
CA LYS A 45 14.98 1.60 2.65
C LYS A 45 14.28 1.73 1.30
N MET A 46 13.66 2.87 1.01
CA MET A 46 12.93 3.07 -0.25
C MET A 46 13.80 2.85 -1.48
N ASP A 47 15.06 3.24 -1.41
CA ASP A 47 15.96 3.13 -2.56
C ASP A 47 16.33 1.69 -2.91
N ASP A 48 16.06 0.75 -2.01
CA ASP A 48 16.32 -0.67 -2.24
C ASP A 48 15.23 -1.33 -3.11
N TYR A 49 14.13 -0.62 -3.39
CA TYR A 49 12.99 -1.17 -4.10
C TYR A 49 12.65 -0.37 -5.35
N ASP A 50 12.18 -1.09 -6.37
CA ASP A 50 11.74 -0.47 -7.63
C ASP A 50 10.35 0.12 -7.50
N ALA A 51 9.52 -0.48 -6.65
CA ALA A 51 8.16 -0.03 -6.39
C ALA A 51 7.76 -0.35 -4.96
N ILE A 52 6.81 0.41 -4.42
CA ILE A 52 6.32 0.21 -3.06
C ILE A 52 4.80 0.21 -3.06
N ALA A 53 4.21 -0.81 -2.43
CA ALA A 53 2.78 -0.85 -2.17
C ALA A 53 2.57 -0.53 -0.69
N PHE A 54 1.90 0.59 -0.41
CA PHE A 54 1.60 0.99 0.97
C PHE A 54 0.18 0.59 1.33
N GLY A 55 0.01 -0.06 2.47
CA GLY A 55 -1.30 -0.49 2.96
C GLY A 55 -1.60 0.05 4.35
N CYS A 56 -2.77 0.67 4.51
CA CYS A 56 -3.21 1.19 5.79
C CYS A 56 -4.74 1.26 5.81
N PRO A 57 -5.39 0.74 6.86
CA PRO A 57 -6.85 0.84 6.94
C PRO A 57 -7.29 2.26 7.27
N SER A 58 -8.59 2.52 7.05
CA SER A 58 -9.20 3.77 7.51
C SER A 58 -9.27 3.77 9.03
N MET A 59 -8.72 4.78 9.66
CA MET A 59 -8.67 4.91 11.11
C MET A 59 -9.27 6.24 11.56
N GLY A 60 -9.82 6.28 12.78
CA GLY A 60 -10.35 7.50 13.35
C GLY A 60 -11.39 8.16 12.45
N ALA A 61 -11.15 9.40 12.05
CA ALA A 61 -12.03 10.18 11.17
C ALA A 61 -11.60 10.03 9.71
N GLU A 62 -11.58 8.81 9.22
CA GLU A 62 -11.13 8.46 7.87
C GLU A 62 -9.75 9.04 7.57
N GLN A 63 -8.77 8.58 8.33
CA GLN A 63 -7.38 9.01 8.17
C GLN A 63 -6.45 7.81 8.33
N LEU A 64 -5.17 7.99 8.00
CA LEU A 64 -4.17 6.94 8.21
C LEU A 64 -3.95 6.72 9.70
N GLU A 65 -3.48 5.54 10.05
CA GLU A 65 -3.15 5.23 11.44
C GLU A 65 -2.06 6.20 11.91
N GLU A 66 -2.27 6.89 13.03
CA GLU A 66 -1.47 8.07 13.40
C GLU A 66 -0.27 7.81 14.28
N SER A 67 -0.19 6.64 14.94
CA SER A 67 0.91 6.41 15.88
C SER A 67 2.16 5.80 15.23
N GLU A 68 2.00 4.99 14.21
CA GLU A 68 3.11 4.32 13.54
C GLU A 68 3.15 4.60 12.03
N PHE A 69 2.00 4.47 11.35
CA PHE A 69 1.97 4.59 9.89
C PHE A 69 2.20 6.01 9.41
N GLU A 70 1.43 6.97 9.94
CA GLU A 70 1.57 8.36 9.52
C GLU A 70 2.98 8.91 9.71
N PRO A 71 3.63 8.70 10.87
CA PRO A 71 5.01 9.16 11.04
C PRO A 71 5.98 8.54 10.04
N MET A 72 5.88 7.24 9.78
CA MET A 72 6.72 6.56 8.79
C MET A 72 6.46 7.14 7.40
N PHE A 73 5.18 7.30 7.03
CA PHE A 73 4.82 7.80 5.72
C PHE A 73 5.32 9.23 5.50
N MET A 74 5.23 10.10 6.53
CA MET A 74 5.74 11.45 6.45
C MET A 74 7.24 11.49 6.15
N GLU A 75 8.00 10.55 6.68
CA GLU A 75 9.43 10.46 6.36
C GLU A 75 9.67 10.05 4.92
N CYS A 76 8.77 9.24 4.36
CA CYS A 76 8.88 8.76 2.99
C CYS A 76 8.44 9.80 1.95
N GLU A 77 7.54 10.71 2.31
CA GLU A 77 6.96 11.67 1.36
C GLU A 77 7.97 12.44 0.53
N PRO A 78 9.06 12.99 1.11
CA PRO A 78 10.03 13.74 0.30
C PRO A 78 10.76 12.89 -0.75
N LYS A 79 10.69 11.58 -0.64
CA LYS A 79 11.37 10.65 -1.56
C LYS A 79 10.44 10.00 -2.57
N LEU A 80 9.18 10.42 -2.61
CA LEU A 80 8.17 9.78 -3.47
C LEU A 80 8.21 10.25 -4.92
N LYS A 81 8.83 11.38 -5.22
CA LYS A 81 8.84 11.94 -6.57
C LYS A 81 9.39 10.93 -7.59
N GLY A 82 8.56 10.60 -8.57
CA GLY A 82 8.91 9.64 -9.61
C GLY A 82 8.90 8.18 -9.17
N LYS A 83 8.60 7.91 -7.90
CA LYS A 83 8.55 6.54 -7.40
C LYS A 83 7.24 5.87 -7.78
N LYS A 84 7.31 4.61 -8.18
CA LYS A 84 6.12 3.83 -8.51
C LYS A 84 5.48 3.31 -7.22
N ILE A 85 4.22 3.68 -6.98
CA ILE A 85 3.53 3.44 -5.73
C ILE A 85 2.16 2.82 -6.00
N ALA A 86 1.76 1.86 -5.17
CA ALA A 86 0.39 1.36 -5.13
C ALA A 86 -0.15 1.57 -3.71
N LEU A 87 -1.45 1.78 -3.59
CA LEU A 87 -2.12 1.98 -2.30
C LEU A 87 -3.22 0.95 -2.10
N PHE A 88 -3.38 0.49 -0.87
CA PHE A 88 -4.47 -0.41 -0.53
C PHE A 88 -4.85 -0.29 0.94
N GLY A 89 -6.04 -0.76 1.29
CA GLY A 89 -6.46 -0.78 2.70
C GLY A 89 -7.89 -1.23 2.88
N SER A 90 -8.21 -1.69 4.08
CA SER A 90 -9.56 -2.08 4.47
C SER A 90 -10.23 -0.95 5.23
N TYR A 91 -11.57 -0.99 5.31
CA TYR A 91 -12.33 -0.01 6.08
C TYR A 91 -13.60 -0.65 6.65
N GLY A 92 -14.05 -0.13 7.80
CA GLY A 92 -15.28 -0.61 8.45
C GLY A 92 -16.41 0.39 8.39
N TRP A 93 -16.10 1.67 8.19
CA TRP A 93 -17.09 2.74 8.07
C TRP A 93 -16.58 3.80 7.10
N GLY A 94 -17.47 4.73 6.72
CA GLY A 94 -17.14 5.75 5.75
C GLY A 94 -17.26 5.23 4.32
N ASP A 95 -16.76 5.99 3.37
CA ASP A 95 -16.93 5.71 1.94
C ASP A 95 -15.62 5.71 1.14
N GLY A 96 -14.49 5.57 1.81
CA GLY A 96 -13.20 5.56 1.13
C GLY A 96 -12.51 6.90 1.07
N GLU A 97 -12.98 7.90 1.80
CA GLU A 97 -12.40 9.23 1.79
C GLU A 97 -10.92 9.22 2.18
N TRP A 98 -10.53 8.39 3.16
CA TRP A 98 -9.13 8.30 3.58
C TRP A 98 -8.22 7.89 2.41
N MET A 99 -8.70 7.01 1.56
CA MET A 99 -7.93 6.54 0.42
C MET A 99 -7.85 7.60 -0.67
N ARG A 100 -8.93 8.32 -0.93
CA ARG A 100 -8.92 9.41 -1.91
C ARG A 100 -7.97 10.53 -1.48
N THR A 101 -8.01 10.89 -0.20
CA THR A 101 -7.11 11.89 0.36
C THR A 101 -5.66 11.44 0.27
N TRP A 102 -5.41 10.16 0.55
CA TRP A 102 -4.08 9.58 0.47
C TRP A 102 -3.54 9.59 -0.96
N ALA A 103 -4.38 9.23 -1.93
CA ALA A 103 -4.00 9.27 -3.34
C ALA A 103 -3.65 10.69 -3.79
N GLU A 104 -4.43 11.69 -3.38
CA GLU A 104 -4.12 13.10 -3.67
C GLU A 104 -2.78 13.52 -3.07
N ARG A 105 -2.52 13.08 -1.85
CA ARG A 105 -1.26 13.36 -1.15
C ARG A 105 -0.07 12.76 -1.92
N MET A 106 -0.24 11.56 -2.47
CA MET A 106 0.76 10.91 -3.31
C MET A 106 1.02 11.69 -4.59
N GLU A 107 -0.06 12.13 -5.26
CA GLU A 107 0.06 12.92 -6.48
C GLU A 107 0.80 14.23 -6.23
N GLN A 108 0.48 14.91 -5.12
CA GLN A 108 1.15 16.15 -4.75
C GLN A 108 2.64 15.93 -4.46
N ALA A 109 3.00 14.75 -3.98
CA ALA A 109 4.39 14.39 -3.74
C ALA A 109 5.13 13.99 -5.02
N GLY A 110 4.43 13.87 -6.13
CA GLY A 110 5.01 13.51 -7.42
C GLY A 110 5.18 12.01 -7.65
N ALA A 111 4.52 11.18 -6.85
CA ALA A 111 4.58 9.73 -7.01
C ALA A 111 3.81 9.29 -8.26
N GLN A 112 4.21 8.16 -8.82
CA GLN A 112 3.54 7.54 -9.94
C GLN A 112 2.63 6.44 -9.39
N ILE A 113 1.33 6.71 -9.30
CA ILE A 113 0.37 5.77 -8.71
C ILE A 113 -0.03 4.70 -9.72
N VAL A 114 0.13 3.44 -9.32
CA VAL A 114 -0.26 2.27 -10.09
C VAL A 114 -1.61 1.78 -9.56
N GLY A 115 -2.52 1.42 -10.45
CA GLY A 115 -3.82 0.87 -10.06
C GLY A 115 -4.88 1.90 -9.73
N GLY A 116 -4.70 3.16 -10.15
CA GLY A 116 -5.67 4.23 -9.95
C GLY A 116 -5.58 4.86 -8.58
N GLU A 117 -6.72 5.10 -7.93
CA GLU A 117 -6.77 5.84 -6.66
C GLU A 117 -6.49 4.99 -5.43
N GLY A 118 -6.20 3.70 -5.61
CA GLY A 118 -5.97 2.79 -4.50
C GLY A 118 -7.06 1.73 -4.42
N LEU A 119 -6.69 0.58 -3.87
CA LEU A 119 -7.59 -0.55 -3.72
C LEU A 119 -8.18 -0.57 -2.32
N ILE A 120 -9.51 -0.53 -2.21
CA ILE A 120 -10.18 -0.57 -0.91
C ILE A 120 -11.02 -1.83 -0.76
N CYS A 121 -11.16 -2.30 0.49
CA CYS A 121 -11.96 -3.47 0.81
C CYS A 121 -12.78 -3.18 2.07
N HIS A 122 -14.10 -3.37 1.98
CA HIS A 122 -14.97 -3.19 3.15
C HIS A 122 -14.95 -4.45 4.01
N GLY A 123 -14.43 -4.32 5.22
CA GLY A 123 -14.36 -5.43 6.17
C GLY A 123 -13.33 -6.49 5.79
N THR A 124 -13.67 -7.74 6.05
CA THR A 124 -12.78 -8.88 5.81
C THR A 124 -12.66 -9.18 4.30
N PRO A 125 -11.44 -9.28 3.77
CA PRO A 125 -11.26 -9.59 2.35
C PRO A 125 -11.84 -10.95 1.98
N GLY A 126 -12.76 -10.94 1.02
CA GLY A 126 -13.30 -12.16 0.42
C GLY A 126 -12.55 -12.52 -0.86
N ALA A 127 -13.06 -13.51 -1.61
CA ALA A 127 -12.39 -14.00 -2.81
C ALA A 127 -12.14 -12.91 -3.83
N ASP A 128 -13.11 -12.03 -4.06
CA ASP A 128 -12.97 -10.95 -5.05
C ASP A 128 -11.89 -9.95 -4.63
N ALA A 129 -11.86 -9.57 -3.35
CA ALA A 129 -10.86 -8.64 -2.84
C ALA A 129 -9.45 -9.25 -2.91
N ILE A 130 -9.33 -10.53 -2.64
CA ILE A 130 -8.05 -11.24 -2.73
C ILE A 130 -7.56 -11.23 -4.19
N ASP A 131 -8.44 -11.51 -5.14
CA ASP A 131 -8.09 -11.47 -6.57
C ASP A 131 -7.65 -10.06 -6.99
N GLU A 132 -8.32 -9.02 -6.49
CA GLU A 132 -7.96 -7.63 -6.76
C GLU A 132 -6.59 -7.28 -6.16
N CYS A 133 -6.28 -7.79 -4.97
CA CYS A 133 -4.97 -7.58 -4.35
C CYS A 133 -3.86 -8.22 -5.19
N GLU A 134 -4.08 -9.45 -5.66
CA GLU A 134 -3.11 -10.13 -6.51
C GLU A 134 -2.92 -9.39 -7.82
N SER A 135 -4.01 -8.90 -8.40
CA SER A 135 -3.95 -8.08 -9.62
C SER A 135 -3.13 -6.81 -9.40
N LEU A 136 -3.35 -6.13 -8.28
CA LEU A 136 -2.57 -4.94 -7.95
C LEU A 136 -1.09 -5.26 -7.79
N GLY A 137 -0.77 -6.40 -7.17
CA GLY A 137 0.60 -6.86 -7.03
C GLY A 137 1.27 -7.10 -8.37
N ARG A 138 0.55 -7.73 -9.28
CA ARG A 138 1.05 -7.96 -10.65
C ARG A 138 1.30 -6.64 -11.37
N GLU A 139 0.40 -5.68 -11.21
CA GLU A 139 0.55 -4.35 -11.83
C GLU A 139 1.78 -3.61 -11.29
N VAL A 140 1.97 -3.60 -9.97
CA VAL A 140 3.08 -2.88 -9.37
C VAL A 140 4.43 -3.53 -9.70
N ALA A 141 4.44 -4.84 -9.92
CA ALA A 141 5.65 -5.57 -10.29
C ALA A 141 5.91 -5.54 -11.81
N GLY A 142 4.86 -5.36 -12.58
CA GLY A 142 4.91 -5.41 -14.04
C GLY A 142 5.48 -4.15 -14.65
N LEU A 143 6.62 -3.82 -14.29
CA LEU A 143 7.30 -2.60 -14.72
C LEU A 143 7.88 -2.68 -16.13
#